data_19f916c4bc05bb18af9addbc4d435cac
#
_entry.id   19f916c4bc05bb18af9addbc4d435cac
#
_cell.length_a   1.000
_cell.length_b   1.000
_cell.length_c   1.000
_cell.angle_alpha   90.00
_cell.angle_beta   90.00
_cell.angle_gamma   90.00
#
_symmetry.space_group_name_H-M   'P 1'
#
loop_
_entity.id
_entity.type
_entity.pdbx_description
1 polymer ?
#
loop_
_entity_poly.entity_id
_entity_poly.type
_entity_poly.pdbx_seq_one_letter_code
_entity_poly.pdbx_strand_id
1 'polypeptide(L)'
;IIRKSSVDASKQFSDNYFDFIYLDGDHSYEAVKMDLNHWHPKLKKYGVMCGDDFGHISGRGVVEAVQEFSFQKKLIIQTVGDNQFWYVKTDD
;
A
#
# COMPACT_ATOMS: atom_id res chain seq x y z
N ILE A 1 -1.19 13.96 0.40
CA ILE A 1 -0.80 12.69 1.01
C ILE A 1 -1.90 12.17 1.92
N ILE A 2 -2.23 10.91 1.82
CA ILE A 2 -3.25 10.26 2.64
C ILE A 2 -2.55 9.45 3.72
N ARG A 3 -2.91 9.71 4.98
CA ARG A 3 -2.31 9.04 6.12
C ARG A 3 -3.29 8.13 6.86
N LYS A 4 -4.47 7.97 6.32
CA LYS A 4 -5.46 7.03 6.86
C LYS A 4 -5.73 5.98 5.81
N SER A 5 -5.60 4.74 6.20
CA SER A 5 -5.99 3.63 5.36
C SER A 5 -7.39 3.19 5.79
N SER A 6 -8.37 3.62 5.05
CA SER A 6 -9.76 3.30 5.30
C SER A 6 -10.45 3.05 3.98
N VAL A 7 -11.14 1.92 3.89
CA VAL A 7 -11.91 1.58 2.70
C VAL A 7 -12.94 2.64 2.41
N ASP A 8 -13.61 3.14 3.45
CA ASP A 8 -14.65 4.17 3.25
C ASP A 8 -14.04 5.47 2.75
N ALA A 9 -12.86 5.85 3.25
CA ALA A 9 -12.20 7.06 2.79
C ALA A 9 -11.81 6.95 1.32
N SER A 10 -11.39 5.76 0.87
CA SER A 10 -10.96 5.57 -0.52
C SER A 10 -12.11 5.83 -1.50
N LYS A 11 -13.34 5.57 -1.10
CA LYS A 11 -14.50 5.76 -1.96
C LYS A 11 -14.79 7.21 -2.27
N GLN A 12 -14.18 8.14 -1.54
CA GLN A 12 -14.37 9.57 -1.75
C GLN A 12 -13.50 10.12 -2.88
N PHE A 13 -12.60 9.31 -3.41
CA PHE A 13 -11.66 9.74 -4.45
C PHE A 13 -11.85 8.93 -5.71
N SER A 14 -11.62 9.58 -6.84
CA SER A 14 -11.64 8.90 -8.14
C SER A 14 -10.37 8.04 -8.30
N ASP A 15 -10.43 7.09 -9.21
CA ASP A 15 -9.26 6.33 -9.56
C ASP A 15 -8.21 7.24 -10.21
N ASN A 16 -6.94 6.87 -10.07
CA ASN A 16 -5.82 7.63 -10.62
C ASN A 16 -5.78 9.07 -10.12
N TYR A 17 -6.09 9.26 -8.85
CA TYR A 17 -6.19 10.61 -8.27
C TYR A 17 -4.87 11.05 -7.62
N PHE A 18 -4.17 10.15 -6.95
CA PHE A 18 -3.00 10.50 -6.15
C PHE A 18 -1.70 10.15 -6.85
N ASP A 19 -0.70 11.02 -6.70
CA ASP A 19 0.68 10.73 -7.11
C ASP A 19 1.42 9.94 -6.04
N PHE A 20 0.98 10.06 -4.79
CA PHE A 20 1.67 9.47 -3.65
C PHE A 20 0.64 9.10 -2.59
N ILE A 21 0.72 7.86 -2.09
CA ILE A 21 -0.12 7.40 -1.00
C ILE A 21 0.76 6.77 0.08
N TYR A 22 0.53 7.17 1.33
CA TYR A 22 1.21 6.60 2.49
C TYR A 22 0.17 5.84 3.30
N LEU A 23 0.35 4.54 3.43
CA LEU A 23 -0.55 3.72 4.23
C LEU A 23 -0.05 3.67 5.66
N ASP A 24 -0.89 4.12 6.59
CA ASP A 24 -0.56 4.19 8.00
C ASP A 24 -1.78 3.80 8.80
N GLY A 25 -1.99 2.52 8.96
CA GLY A 25 -3.16 2.01 9.64
C GLY A 25 -2.88 0.73 10.40
N ASP A 26 -3.91 -0.10 10.50
CA ASP A 26 -3.84 -1.38 11.18
C ASP A 26 -2.80 -2.27 10.50
N HIS A 27 -2.01 -2.97 11.32
CA HIS A 27 -0.92 -3.84 10.85
C HIS A 27 -1.36 -5.27 10.57
N SER A 28 -2.63 -5.59 10.69
CA SER A 28 -3.08 -6.94 10.42
C SER A 28 -3.00 -7.24 8.92
N TYR A 29 -2.83 -8.52 8.60
CA TYR A 29 -2.78 -8.97 7.21
C TYR A 29 -4.01 -8.53 6.44
N GLU A 30 -5.20 -8.74 7.02
CA GLU A 30 -6.44 -8.44 6.34
C GLU A 30 -6.65 -6.95 6.12
N ALA A 31 -6.29 -6.13 7.11
CA ALA A 31 -6.44 -4.69 6.97
C ALA A 31 -5.53 -4.13 5.89
N VAL A 32 -4.27 -4.57 5.86
CA VAL A 32 -3.32 -4.13 4.84
C VAL A 32 -3.76 -4.60 3.46
N LYS A 33 -4.22 -5.84 3.36
CA LYS A 33 -4.71 -6.39 2.11
C LYS A 33 -5.88 -5.57 1.57
N MET A 34 -6.84 -5.24 2.42
CA MET A 34 -7.99 -4.43 2.02
C MET A 34 -7.56 -3.02 1.61
N ASP A 35 -6.66 -2.42 2.38
CA ASP A 35 -6.18 -1.08 2.05
C ASP A 35 -5.48 -1.05 0.70
N LEU A 36 -4.60 -2.01 0.44
CA LEU A 36 -3.92 -2.09 -0.85
C LEU A 36 -4.92 -2.24 -1.99
N ASN A 37 -5.90 -3.13 -1.83
CA ASN A 37 -6.89 -3.37 -2.87
C ASN A 37 -7.78 -2.15 -3.15
N HIS A 38 -8.03 -1.33 -2.16
CA HIS A 38 -8.92 -0.18 -2.32
C HIS A 38 -8.16 1.10 -2.65
N TRP A 39 -6.93 1.25 -2.19
CA TRP A 39 -6.15 2.47 -2.44
C TRP A 39 -5.27 2.40 -3.67
N HIS A 40 -4.81 1.21 -4.06
CA HIS A 40 -3.99 1.08 -5.25
C HIS A 40 -4.65 1.66 -6.51
N PRO A 41 -5.96 1.41 -6.76
CA PRO A 41 -6.60 2.02 -7.93
C PRO A 41 -6.63 3.56 -7.88
N LYS A 42 -6.54 4.14 -6.69
CA LYS A 42 -6.56 5.59 -6.54
C LYS A 42 -5.21 6.24 -6.84
N LEU A 43 -4.17 5.42 -6.93
CA LEU A 43 -2.83 5.88 -7.26
C LEU A 43 -2.70 5.98 -8.77
N LYS A 44 -2.11 7.06 -9.25
CA LYS A 44 -1.83 7.23 -10.67
C LYS A 44 -0.78 6.25 -11.12
N LYS A 45 -0.79 5.91 -12.41
CA LYS A 45 0.29 5.13 -13.00
C LYS A 45 1.60 5.90 -12.80
N TYR A 46 2.63 5.19 -12.35
CA TYR A 46 3.93 5.73 -11.95
C TYR A 46 3.88 6.52 -10.63
N GLY A 47 2.74 6.53 -9.94
CA GLY A 47 2.68 7.06 -8.59
C GLY A 47 3.33 6.10 -7.60
N VAL A 48 3.58 6.60 -6.40
CA VAL A 48 4.29 5.85 -5.36
C VAL A 48 3.36 5.50 -4.22
N MET A 49 3.35 4.24 -3.86
CA MET A 49 2.68 3.74 -2.64
C MET A 49 3.76 3.37 -1.64
N CYS A 50 3.63 3.81 -0.41
CA CYS A 50 4.53 3.38 0.66
C CYS A 50 3.80 3.15 1.96
N GLY A 51 4.47 2.51 2.89
CA GLY A 51 3.88 2.22 4.20
C GLY A 51 4.94 1.81 5.20
N ASP A 52 4.51 1.70 6.46
CA ASP A 52 5.36 1.36 7.59
C ASP A 52 5.24 -0.10 7.99
N ASP A 53 6.06 -0.48 8.97
CA ASP A 53 6.03 -1.77 9.67
C ASP A 53 6.32 -2.98 8.82
N PHE A 54 6.92 -2.76 7.66
CA PHE A 54 7.35 -3.86 6.81
C PHE A 54 8.63 -4.47 7.38
N GLY A 55 8.55 -5.73 7.79
CA GLY A 55 9.69 -6.43 8.36
C GLY A 55 9.79 -6.38 9.87
N HIS A 56 8.95 -5.59 10.54
CA HIS A 56 8.89 -5.57 12.00
C HIS A 56 8.14 -6.81 12.50
N ILE A 57 8.44 -7.25 13.73
CA ILE A 57 7.77 -8.43 14.28
C ILE A 57 6.26 -8.23 14.31
N SER A 58 5.81 -7.06 14.77
CA SER A 58 4.38 -6.73 14.81
C SER A 58 3.81 -6.46 13.42
N GLY A 59 4.67 -6.25 12.44
CA GLY A 59 4.28 -5.98 11.06
C GLY A 59 4.34 -7.19 10.14
N ARG A 60 4.35 -8.41 10.71
CA ARG A 60 4.43 -9.61 9.90
C ARG A 60 3.28 -9.72 8.91
N GLY A 61 2.08 -9.34 9.34
CA GLY A 61 0.92 -9.31 8.45
C GLY A 61 1.10 -8.34 7.31
N VAL A 62 1.79 -7.21 7.55
CA VAL A 62 2.09 -6.24 6.51
C VAL A 62 2.97 -6.87 5.44
N VAL A 63 4.03 -7.56 5.86
CA VAL A 63 4.94 -8.22 4.91
C VAL A 63 4.18 -9.21 4.03
N GLU A 64 3.38 -10.06 4.64
CA GLU A 64 2.63 -11.08 3.89
C GLU A 64 1.65 -10.44 2.91
N ALA A 65 0.90 -9.43 3.35
CA ALA A 65 -0.08 -8.78 2.50
C ALA A 65 0.58 -8.05 1.33
N VAL A 66 1.67 -7.33 1.60
CA VAL A 66 2.37 -6.58 0.57
C VAL A 66 3.01 -7.52 -0.45
N GLN A 67 3.64 -8.61 0.02
CA GLN A 67 4.26 -9.57 -0.89
C GLN A 67 3.23 -10.27 -1.78
N GLU A 68 2.11 -10.66 -1.20
CA GLU A 68 1.04 -11.29 -1.95
C GLU A 68 0.48 -10.34 -3.01
N PHE A 69 0.24 -9.09 -2.60
CA PHE A 69 -0.28 -8.07 -3.52
C PHE A 69 0.71 -7.79 -4.65
N SER A 70 2.00 -7.66 -4.32
CA SER A 70 3.02 -7.39 -5.33
C SER A 70 3.15 -8.52 -6.34
N PHE A 71 2.99 -9.75 -5.86
CA PHE A 71 3.05 -10.91 -6.75
C PHE A 71 1.87 -10.89 -7.73
N GLN A 72 0.67 -10.62 -7.22
CA GLN A 72 -0.53 -10.58 -8.06
C GLN A 72 -0.48 -9.46 -9.10
N LYS A 73 0.08 -8.32 -8.73
CA LYS A 73 0.14 -7.14 -9.59
C LYS A 73 1.46 -7.00 -10.35
N LYS A 74 2.40 -7.92 -10.12
CA LYS A 74 3.72 -7.90 -10.74
C LYS A 74 4.47 -6.61 -10.44
N LEU A 75 4.43 -6.22 -9.17
CA LEU A 75 5.11 -5.02 -8.69
C LEU A 75 6.43 -5.39 -8.03
N ILE A 76 7.37 -4.46 -8.03
CA ILE A 76 8.64 -4.64 -7.36
C ILE A 76 8.61 -3.83 -6.07
N ILE A 77 8.70 -4.53 -4.93
CA ILE A 77 8.67 -3.89 -3.62
C ILE A 77 10.09 -3.51 -3.23
N GLN A 78 10.27 -2.25 -2.88
CA GLN A 78 11.52 -1.73 -2.36
C GLN A 78 11.38 -1.50 -0.86
N THR A 79 12.48 -1.54 -0.14
CA THR A 79 12.48 -1.27 1.29
C THR A 79 13.40 -0.09 1.59
N VAL A 80 13.01 0.68 2.61
CA VAL A 80 13.80 1.83 3.08
C VAL A 80 13.94 1.70 4.58
N GLY A 81 15.17 1.76 5.08
CA GLY A 81 15.43 1.58 6.50
C GLY A 81 15.06 0.17 6.94
N ASP A 82 14.57 0.06 8.17
CA ASP A 82 14.29 -1.25 8.76
C ASP A 82 12.84 -1.71 8.60
N ASN A 83 11.92 -0.78 8.39
CA ASN A 83 10.50 -1.12 8.45
C ASN A 83 9.62 -0.45 7.41
N GLN A 84 10.16 0.20 6.40
CA GLN A 84 9.33 0.86 5.41
C GLN A 84 9.43 0.16 4.07
N PHE A 85 8.30 0.12 3.36
CA PHE A 85 8.28 -0.37 1.99
C PHE A 85 7.74 0.71 1.05
N TRP A 86 8.07 0.59 -0.24
CA TRP A 86 7.44 1.40 -1.25
C TRP A 86 7.48 0.67 -2.59
N TYR A 87 6.58 1.06 -3.46
CA TYR A 87 6.59 0.59 -4.84
C TYR A 87 6.05 1.68 -5.76
N VAL A 88 6.39 1.56 -7.04
CA VAL A 88 5.85 2.42 -8.08
C VAL A 88 4.76 1.65 -8.82
N LYS A 89 3.60 2.28 -9.01
CA LYS A 89 2.51 1.65 -9.74
C LYS A 89 2.85 1.59 -11.22
N THR A 90 2.91 0.40 -11.78
CA THR A 90 3.25 0.19 -13.19
C THR A 90 2.05 -0.28 -14.03
N ASP A 91 0.98 -0.73 -13.38
CA ASP A 91 -0.24 -1.09 -14.08
C ASP A 91 -1.21 0.09 -14.17
N ASP A 92 -2.24 -0.07 -14.94
CA ASP A 92 -3.27 0.98 -15.09
C ASP A 92 -4.37 0.87 -14.07
#